data_d2886905e910f3ea6dad410739d564da
#
_entry.id   d2886905e910f3ea6dad410739d564da
#
_cell.length_a   1.000
_cell.length_b   1.000
_cell.length_c   1.000
_cell.angle_alpha   90.00
_cell.angle_beta   90.00
_cell.angle_gamma   90.00
#
_symmetry.space_group_name_H-M   'P 1'
#
loop_
_entity.id
_entity.type
_entity.pdbx_description
1 polymer ?
#
loop_
_entity_poly.entity_id
_entity_poly.type
_entity_poly.pdbx_seq_one_letter_code
_entity_poly.pdbx_strand_id
1 'polypeptide(L)'
;MSKILVIGGFSEIHRALKKNNCKLTLVCESSKIKPYFKDLYDEVLAFNSFKNEVQIIETVSKAVEYLGDYQSIICMFESLQALAYKIAEKTKIPFNINETQMMVINNKYALRTYLKNSLFDKVNCEMIENRDDVIRFVNKNGTSILKPIDGTGSRSIYKVDSSNVKEIVNQVEISDETFIIEKFIEGEEFSIEAISVNSQHHIYGITKKLKNLETFVEIGHIVPANISTDLKDIINNYMGKLLSILKVTNGPTHTEIIITNNQEIHVVETHFRLGGGMISELYRNISINHNPIEIAALSSAQLLNDFDHFVFSSKFIAIYFEEFEGEVIKTVTLDDHYIENHEDIIATELYVKAGDKRREIGSSNRIGHVIKTSNDYNELISGREKTLNSCIEVLYE
;
A
#
# COMPACT_ATOMS: atom_id res chain seq x y z
N MET A 1 20.87 -8.08 22.45
CA MET A 1 19.49 -7.59 22.26
C MET A 1 19.58 -6.46 21.23
N SER A 2 18.98 -6.66 20.07
CA SER A 2 19.06 -5.68 18.97
C SER A 2 18.26 -4.43 19.31
N LYS A 3 18.81 -3.26 18.98
CA LYS A 3 18.14 -1.98 19.18
C LYS A 3 17.69 -1.44 17.82
N ILE A 4 16.43 -1.08 17.70
CA ILE A 4 15.80 -0.66 16.46
C ILE A 4 15.25 0.75 16.62
N LEU A 5 15.57 1.64 15.66
CA LEU A 5 14.97 2.95 15.55
C LEU A 5 13.74 2.85 14.65
N VAL A 6 12.56 3.08 15.19
CA VAL A 6 11.31 3.02 14.45
C VAL A 6 10.77 4.43 14.19
N ILE A 7 10.45 4.76 12.94
CA ILE A 7 9.99 6.08 12.54
C ILE A 7 8.55 6.01 12.07
N GLY A 8 7.69 6.78 12.75
CA GLY A 8 6.25 6.71 12.57
C GLY A 8 5.61 5.50 13.25
N GLY A 9 4.32 5.26 12.99
CA GLY A 9 3.56 4.18 13.63
C GLY A 9 3.23 3.06 12.64
N PHE A 10 3.39 1.83 13.03
CA PHE A 10 2.72 0.63 12.55
C PHE A 10 2.89 -0.40 13.66
N SER A 11 1.99 -0.31 14.63
CA SER A 11 2.16 -0.97 15.94
C SER A 11 2.32 -2.49 15.85
N GLU A 12 1.79 -3.16 14.82
CA GLU A 12 1.93 -4.61 14.64
C GLU A 12 3.37 -5.01 14.30
N ILE A 13 4.05 -4.27 13.40
CA ILE A 13 5.49 -4.45 13.14
C ILE A 13 6.30 -4.23 14.42
N HIS A 14 5.98 -3.17 15.17
CA HIS A 14 6.71 -2.85 16.41
C HIS A 14 6.48 -3.91 17.50
N ARG A 15 5.25 -4.44 17.63
CA ARG A 15 4.96 -5.57 18.54
C ARG A 15 5.67 -6.85 18.14
N ALA A 16 5.75 -7.12 16.83
CA ALA A 16 6.51 -8.26 16.32
C ALA A 16 8.00 -8.17 16.71
N LEU A 17 8.62 -6.99 16.54
CA LEU A 17 10.01 -6.76 16.99
C LEU A 17 10.16 -6.89 18.49
N LYS A 18 9.25 -6.34 19.29
CA LYS A 18 9.30 -6.46 20.76
C LYS A 18 9.18 -7.91 21.22
N LYS A 19 8.28 -8.70 20.60
CA LYS A 19 8.14 -10.14 20.83
C LYS A 19 9.45 -10.90 20.54
N ASN A 20 10.22 -10.42 19.56
CA ASN A 20 11.53 -10.98 19.18
C ASN A 20 12.69 -10.32 19.96
N ASN A 21 12.46 -9.86 21.18
CA ASN A 21 13.45 -9.30 22.10
C ASN A 21 14.22 -8.08 21.57
N CYS A 22 13.63 -7.25 20.73
CA CYS A 22 14.23 -5.98 20.31
C CYS A 22 13.93 -4.88 21.32
N LYS A 23 14.90 -3.96 21.50
CA LYS A 23 14.68 -2.67 22.14
C LYS A 23 14.26 -1.66 21.07
N LEU A 24 13.20 -0.90 21.33
CA LEU A 24 12.62 0.02 20.37
C LEU A 24 12.73 1.46 20.83
N THR A 25 13.28 2.33 19.97
CA THR A 25 13.18 3.78 20.12
C THR A 25 12.24 4.30 19.06
N LEU A 26 11.13 4.93 19.47
CA LEU A 26 10.13 5.50 18.57
C LEU A 26 10.40 6.96 18.28
N VAL A 27 10.36 7.35 17.01
CA VAL A 27 10.30 8.74 16.54
C VAL A 27 8.88 9.01 16.02
N CYS A 28 8.12 9.87 16.70
CA CYS A 28 6.73 10.13 16.35
C CYS A 28 6.30 11.58 16.60
N GLU A 29 5.13 11.96 16.08
CA GLU A 29 4.47 13.20 16.51
C GLU A 29 3.82 13.02 17.88
N SER A 30 3.94 14.05 18.74
CA SER A 30 3.40 14.03 20.11
C SER A 30 1.89 13.74 20.16
N SER A 31 1.14 14.20 19.18
CA SER A 31 -0.30 13.94 19.02
C SER A 31 -0.66 12.47 18.78
N LYS A 32 0.32 11.65 18.37
CA LYS A 32 0.13 10.22 18.08
C LYS A 32 0.47 9.30 19.24
N ILE A 33 0.97 9.84 20.35
CA ILE A 33 1.33 9.05 21.53
C ILE A 33 0.06 8.43 22.13
N LYS A 34 0.14 7.12 22.40
CA LYS A 34 -0.94 6.33 23.02
C LYS A 34 -0.52 5.81 24.38
N PRO A 35 -1.46 5.55 25.31
CA PRO A 35 -1.15 5.06 26.67
C PRO A 35 -0.28 3.81 26.72
N TYR A 36 -0.43 2.90 25.74
CA TYR A 36 0.34 1.64 25.68
C TYR A 36 1.78 1.81 25.14
N PHE A 37 2.18 3.02 24.70
CA PHE A 37 3.53 3.26 24.17
C PHE A 37 4.61 2.99 25.23
N LYS A 38 4.34 3.28 26.48
CA LYS A 38 5.25 2.99 27.60
C LYS A 38 5.60 1.50 27.78
N ASP A 39 4.71 0.61 27.32
CA ASP A 39 4.90 -0.84 27.40
C ASP A 39 5.55 -1.41 26.14
N LEU A 40 5.48 -0.68 25.02
CA LEU A 40 5.98 -1.10 23.73
C LEU A 40 7.38 -0.56 23.42
N TYR A 41 7.64 0.71 23.75
CA TYR A 41 8.89 1.38 23.41
C TYR A 41 9.74 1.60 24.65
N ASP A 42 11.05 1.37 24.50
CA ASP A 42 12.04 1.66 25.53
C ASP A 42 12.34 3.16 25.61
N GLU A 43 12.29 3.86 24.47
CA GLU A 43 12.49 5.31 24.35
C GLU A 43 11.48 5.89 23.33
N VAL A 44 11.06 7.15 23.55
CA VAL A 44 10.18 7.88 22.62
C VAL A 44 10.76 9.29 22.38
N LEU A 45 11.08 9.58 21.13
CA LEU A 45 11.48 10.90 20.66
C LEU A 45 10.27 11.54 19.97
N ALA A 46 9.59 12.42 20.70
CA ALA A 46 8.34 13.04 20.26
C ALA A 46 8.54 14.46 19.75
N PHE A 47 7.93 14.77 18.62
CA PHE A 47 7.96 16.08 17.95
C PHE A 47 6.55 16.63 17.80
N ASN A 48 6.40 17.94 17.78
CA ASN A 48 5.07 18.55 17.55
C ASN A 48 4.57 18.29 16.12
N SER A 49 5.49 18.23 15.15
CA SER A 49 5.21 17.99 13.74
C SER A 49 6.47 17.53 13.03
N PHE A 50 6.33 16.75 11.97
CA PHE A 50 7.44 16.35 11.09
C PHE A 50 7.81 17.40 10.01
N LYS A 51 7.20 18.59 10.02
CA LYS A 51 7.46 19.66 9.03
C LYS A 51 8.90 20.21 9.07
N ASN A 52 9.53 20.27 10.24
CA ASN A 52 10.91 20.73 10.38
C ASN A 52 11.90 19.57 10.37
N GLU A 53 12.12 18.99 9.19
CA GLU A 53 12.99 17.82 9.03
C GLU A 53 14.41 18.05 9.54
N VAL A 54 15.00 19.23 9.34
CA VAL A 54 16.36 19.55 9.79
C VAL A 54 16.50 19.38 11.30
N GLN A 55 15.58 19.98 12.06
CA GLN A 55 15.57 19.87 13.51
C GLN A 55 15.39 18.41 13.97
N ILE A 56 14.52 17.65 13.28
CA ILE A 56 14.25 16.24 13.61
C ILE A 56 15.52 15.41 13.40
N ILE A 57 16.17 15.54 12.24
CA ILE A 57 17.39 14.82 11.90
C ILE A 57 18.50 15.11 12.93
N GLU A 58 18.71 16.38 13.28
CA GLU A 58 19.72 16.77 14.29
C GLU A 58 19.40 16.20 15.68
N THR A 59 18.13 16.29 16.10
CA THR A 59 17.71 15.81 17.43
C THR A 59 17.83 14.29 17.51
N VAL A 60 17.36 13.57 16.49
CA VAL A 60 17.46 12.09 16.43
C VAL A 60 18.93 11.67 16.38
N SER A 61 19.78 12.35 15.60
CA SER A 61 21.22 12.02 15.53
C SER A 61 21.91 12.16 16.88
N LYS A 62 21.67 13.24 17.63
CA LYS A 62 22.21 13.44 18.98
C LYS A 62 21.69 12.38 19.96
N ALA A 63 20.40 12.04 19.88
CA ALA A 63 19.81 11.01 20.74
C ALA A 63 20.43 9.63 20.45
N VAL A 64 20.64 9.30 19.18
CA VAL A 64 21.28 8.04 18.75
C VAL A 64 22.72 7.96 19.27
N GLU A 65 23.52 9.03 19.15
CA GLU A 65 24.88 9.09 19.71
C GLU A 65 24.91 8.81 21.22
N TYR A 66 23.94 9.36 21.95
CA TYR A 66 23.83 9.14 23.39
C TYR A 66 23.32 7.75 23.77
N LEU A 67 22.32 7.26 23.03
CA LEU A 67 21.64 6.00 23.32
C LEU A 67 22.42 4.75 22.86
N GLY A 68 23.43 4.92 21.99
CA GLY A 68 24.34 3.86 21.54
C GLY A 68 23.88 3.17 20.23
N ASP A 69 24.55 2.08 19.87
CA ASP A 69 24.44 1.44 18.56
C ASP A 69 23.04 0.87 18.27
N TYR A 70 22.55 1.17 17.07
CA TYR A 70 21.31 0.64 16.53
C TYR A 70 21.59 -0.37 15.40
N GLN A 71 20.83 -1.46 15.38
CA GLN A 71 20.87 -2.49 14.35
C GLN A 71 20.34 -1.95 13.01
N SER A 72 19.20 -1.27 13.05
CA SER A 72 18.54 -0.74 11.84
C SER A 72 17.52 0.35 12.16
N ILE A 73 17.13 1.07 11.09
CA ILE A 73 15.94 1.92 11.04
C ILE A 73 14.81 1.15 10.39
N ILE A 74 13.58 1.32 10.90
CA ILE A 74 12.34 0.82 10.27
C ILE A 74 11.37 1.97 10.08
N CYS A 75 10.81 2.08 8.88
CA CYS A 75 9.76 3.03 8.54
C CYS A 75 8.76 2.39 7.56
N MET A 76 7.54 2.11 8.03
CA MET A 76 6.46 1.56 7.20
C MET A 76 5.50 2.64 6.68
N PHE A 77 5.64 3.88 7.11
CA PHE A 77 4.88 5.02 6.59
C PHE A 77 5.60 5.62 5.39
N GLU A 78 5.01 5.49 4.24
CA GLU A 78 5.56 5.96 2.97
C GLU A 78 5.93 7.45 3.00
N SER A 79 5.05 8.28 3.56
CA SER A 79 5.28 9.72 3.72
C SER A 79 6.48 10.09 4.63
N LEU A 80 6.97 9.14 5.43
CA LEU A 80 8.11 9.33 6.33
C LEU A 80 9.39 8.64 5.85
N GLN A 81 9.34 7.85 4.77
CA GLN A 81 10.50 7.11 4.29
C GLN A 81 11.64 8.04 3.83
N ALA A 82 11.32 9.20 3.25
CA ALA A 82 12.31 10.21 2.89
C ALA A 82 13.04 10.77 4.13
N LEU A 83 12.31 11.08 5.20
CA LEU A 83 12.89 11.50 6.47
C LEU A 83 13.74 10.39 7.09
N ALA A 84 13.24 9.15 7.08
CA ALA A 84 13.96 7.98 7.59
C ALA A 84 15.29 7.76 6.83
N TYR A 85 15.27 7.90 5.51
CA TYR A 85 16.47 7.81 4.66
C TYR A 85 17.50 8.89 5.02
N LYS A 86 17.09 10.16 5.19
CA LYS A 86 17.98 11.26 5.61
C LYS A 86 18.59 11.02 7.00
N ILE A 87 17.80 10.45 7.93
CA ILE A 87 18.30 10.06 9.26
C ILE A 87 19.33 8.94 9.13
N ALA A 88 19.06 7.92 8.31
CA ALA A 88 19.99 6.82 8.04
C ALA A 88 21.34 7.34 7.46
N GLU A 89 21.27 8.22 6.46
CA GLU A 89 22.45 8.85 5.88
C GLU A 89 23.28 9.64 6.92
N LYS A 90 22.61 10.35 7.82
CA LYS A 90 23.27 11.16 8.86
C LYS A 90 23.86 10.30 9.98
N THR A 91 23.14 9.30 10.44
CA THR A 91 23.50 8.46 11.60
C THR A 91 24.33 7.23 11.23
N LYS A 92 24.34 6.85 9.93
CA LYS A 92 24.93 5.63 9.40
C LYS A 92 24.29 4.34 9.95
N ILE A 93 23.10 4.46 10.53
CA ILE A 93 22.30 3.29 10.91
C ILE A 93 21.75 2.63 9.64
N PRO A 94 21.85 1.30 9.48
CA PRO A 94 21.31 0.60 8.32
C PRO A 94 19.81 0.86 8.14
N PHE A 95 19.41 1.13 6.90
CA PHE A 95 18.01 1.25 6.49
C PHE A 95 17.77 0.38 5.26
N ASN A 96 16.65 -0.28 5.18
CA ASN A 96 16.35 -1.22 4.10
C ASN A 96 15.98 -0.56 2.76
N ILE A 97 15.82 0.77 2.74
CA ILE A 97 15.54 1.54 1.52
C ILE A 97 16.80 2.26 1.08
N ASN A 98 17.21 2.04 -0.17
CA ASN A 98 18.39 2.63 -0.79
C ASN A 98 18.06 3.80 -1.74
N GLU A 99 19.09 4.45 -2.28
CA GLU A 99 18.93 5.60 -3.18
C GLU A 99 18.08 5.29 -4.43
N THR A 100 18.25 4.11 -5.04
CA THR A 100 17.44 3.71 -6.21
C THR A 100 15.95 3.64 -5.85
N GLN A 101 15.62 3.09 -4.70
CA GLN A 101 14.25 2.99 -4.22
C GLN A 101 13.70 4.37 -3.85
N MET A 102 14.52 5.23 -3.19
CA MET A 102 14.13 6.61 -2.89
C MET A 102 13.82 7.45 -4.13
N MET A 103 14.52 7.20 -5.24
CA MET A 103 14.27 7.88 -6.50
C MET A 103 12.87 7.56 -7.07
N VAL A 104 12.39 6.33 -6.89
CA VAL A 104 11.11 5.85 -7.47
C VAL A 104 9.94 5.89 -6.48
N ILE A 105 10.20 6.05 -5.18
CA ILE A 105 9.16 6.21 -4.15
C ILE A 105 8.38 7.49 -4.45
N ASN A 106 7.04 7.39 -4.43
CA ASN A 106 6.13 8.51 -4.61
C ASN A 106 6.36 9.32 -5.89
N ASN A 107 6.97 8.71 -6.91
CA ASN A 107 7.22 9.35 -8.20
C ASN A 107 6.97 8.37 -9.35
N LYS A 108 5.73 8.33 -9.81
CA LYS A 108 5.29 7.42 -10.88
C LYS A 108 6.06 7.65 -12.19
N TYR A 109 6.44 8.90 -12.50
CA TYR A 109 7.23 9.21 -13.68
C TYR A 109 8.67 8.70 -13.56
N ALA A 110 9.29 8.87 -12.40
CA ALA A 110 10.63 8.34 -12.15
C ALA A 110 10.65 6.80 -12.25
N LEU A 111 9.64 6.13 -11.68
CA LEU A 111 9.48 4.68 -11.81
C LEU A 111 9.36 4.27 -13.28
N ARG A 112 8.47 4.90 -14.07
CA ARG A 112 8.32 4.62 -15.51
C ARG A 112 9.62 4.81 -16.27
N THR A 113 10.31 5.91 -16.02
CA THR A 113 11.58 6.24 -16.67
C THR A 113 12.66 5.22 -16.32
N TYR A 114 12.75 4.83 -15.04
CA TYR A 114 13.71 3.84 -14.57
C TYR A 114 13.48 2.47 -15.20
N LEU A 115 12.23 1.99 -15.22
CA LEU A 115 11.86 0.71 -15.81
C LEU A 115 12.07 0.70 -17.33
N LYS A 116 11.76 1.80 -18.03
CA LYS A 116 12.01 1.95 -19.46
C LYS A 116 13.50 1.91 -19.79
N ASN A 117 14.33 2.62 -19.04
CA ASN A 117 15.78 2.65 -19.22
C ASN A 117 16.44 1.28 -18.91
N SER A 118 15.84 0.52 -17.99
CA SER A 118 16.25 -0.85 -17.69
C SER A 118 15.72 -1.88 -18.70
N LEU A 119 15.00 -1.45 -19.75
CA LEU A 119 14.33 -2.28 -20.75
C LEU A 119 13.34 -3.30 -20.17
N PHE A 120 12.85 -3.04 -18.96
CA PHE A 120 11.99 -3.95 -18.23
C PHE A 120 10.50 -3.75 -18.55
N ASP A 121 10.01 -2.50 -18.50
CA ASP A 121 8.64 -2.12 -18.83
C ASP A 121 8.67 -0.87 -19.74
N LYS A 122 7.88 -0.89 -20.80
CA LYS A 122 7.92 0.13 -21.86
C LYS A 122 6.59 0.88 -22.01
N VAL A 123 5.85 1.07 -20.94
CA VAL A 123 4.63 1.88 -20.97
C VAL A 123 4.98 3.31 -21.39
N ASN A 124 4.31 3.79 -22.45
CA ASN A 124 4.47 5.19 -22.86
C ASN A 124 3.93 6.10 -21.78
N CYS A 125 4.78 7.03 -21.32
CA CYS A 125 4.46 7.98 -20.28
C CYS A 125 5.15 9.31 -20.56
N GLU A 126 4.47 10.42 -20.31
CA GLU A 126 5.00 11.79 -20.41
C GLU A 126 4.57 12.61 -19.19
N MET A 127 5.41 13.55 -18.77
CA MET A 127 5.00 14.61 -17.83
C MET A 127 4.16 15.63 -18.57
N ILE A 128 3.17 16.21 -17.88
CA ILE A 128 2.25 17.19 -18.45
C ILE A 128 2.57 18.58 -17.90
N GLU A 129 2.89 19.50 -18.78
CA GLU A 129 3.15 20.91 -18.46
C GLU A 129 1.93 21.79 -18.77
N ASN A 130 1.11 21.37 -19.74
CA ASN A 130 -0.07 22.11 -20.20
C ASN A 130 -1.12 21.19 -20.82
N ARG A 131 -2.30 21.75 -21.11
CA ARG A 131 -3.46 21.03 -21.68
C ARG A 131 -3.18 20.43 -23.06
N ASP A 132 -2.38 21.11 -23.88
CA ASP A 132 -2.07 20.65 -25.24
C ASP A 132 -1.22 19.38 -25.22
N ASP A 133 -0.41 19.17 -24.17
CA ASP A 133 0.36 17.94 -23.97
C ASP A 133 -0.56 16.73 -23.81
N VAL A 134 -1.65 16.87 -23.05
CA VAL A 134 -2.65 15.80 -22.87
C VAL A 134 -3.29 15.45 -24.22
N ILE A 135 -3.74 16.47 -24.97
CA ILE A 135 -4.38 16.29 -26.28
C ILE A 135 -3.41 15.62 -27.27
N ARG A 136 -2.16 16.09 -27.32
CA ARG A 136 -1.10 15.52 -28.17
C ARG A 136 -0.84 14.06 -27.82
N PHE A 137 -0.72 13.73 -26.52
CA PHE A 137 -0.44 12.37 -26.06
C PHE A 137 -1.59 11.42 -26.44
N VAL A 138 -2.84 11.81 -26.19
CA VAL A 138 -4.03 11.01 -26.52
C VAL A 138 -4.14 10.79 -28.04
N ASN A 139 -3.90 11.81 -28.86
CA ASN A 139 -3.92 11.67 -30.31
C ASN A 139 -2.88 10.68 -30.83
N LYS A 140 -1.72 10.57 -30.14
CA LYS A 140 -0.63 9.66 -30.52
C LYS A 140 -0.79 8.25 -29.98
N ASN A 141 -1.29 8.10 -28.76
CA ASN A 141 -1.26 6.84 -28.03
C ASN A 141 -2.66 6.20 -27.82
N GLY A 142 -3.74 6.93 -28.15
CA GLY A 142 -5.13 6.50 -27.90
C GLY A 142 -5.52 6.67 -26.43
N THR A 143 -6.42 5.84 -25.95
CA THR A 143 -6.91 5.86 -24.56
C THR A 143 -5.75 5.86 -23.57
N SER A 144 -5.80 6.76 -22.61
CA SER A 144 -4.71 7.07 -21.70
C SER A 144 -5.24 7.30 -20.28
N ILE A 145 -4.34 7.28 -19.29
CA ILE A 145 -4.60 7.65 -17.90
C ILE A 145 -3.84 8.94 -17.58
N LEU A 146 -4.57 9.98 -17.18
CA LEU A 146 -4.02 11.21 -16.61
C LEU A 146 -4.13 11.11 -15.09
N LYS A 147 -3.02 11.29 -14.37
CA LYS A 147 -2.97 11.14 -12.89
C LYS A 147 -1.86 11.99 -12.28
N PRO A 148 -1.96 12.38 -11.00
CA PRO A 148 -0.88 13.03 -10.28
C PRO A 148 0.37 12.15 -10.20
N ILE A 149 1.55 12.80 -10.21
CA ILE A 149 2.84 12.11 -10.15
C ILE A 149 3.03 11.35 -8.83
N ASP A 150 2.53 11.91 -7.71
CA ASP A 150 2.69 11.43 -6.34
C ASP A 150 1.34 11.10 -5.64
N GLY A 151 0.25 11.04 -6.39
CA GLY A 151 -1.08 10.74 -5.87
C GLY A 151 -1.20 9.34 -5.26
N THR A 152 -1.93 9.22 -4.15
CA THR A 152 -2.26 7.97 -3.47
C THR A 152 -3.77 7.77 -3.35
N GLY A 153 -4.23 6.51 -3.22
CA GLY A 153 -5.64 6.18 -2.97
C GLY A 153 -6.58 6.48 -4.14
N SER A 154 -6.11 6.36 -5.38
CA SER A 154 -6.87 6.59 -6.63
C SER A 154 -7.46 8.00 -6.78
N ARG A 155 -6.91 9.00 -6.10
CA ARG A 155 -7.36 10.39 -6.21
C ARG A 155 -6.93 11.00 -7.54
N SER A 156 -7.83 11.75 -8.18
CA SER A 156 -7.58 12.52 -9.42
C SER A 156 -7.04 11.66 -10.58
N ILE A 157 -7.56 10.44 -10.73
CA ILE A 157 -7.24 9.56 -11.87
C ILE A 157 -8.33 9.70 -12.93
N TYR A 158 -7.94 10.03 -14.14
CA TYR A 158 -8.84 10.24 -15.27
C TYR A 158 -8.50 9.32 -16.44
N LYS A 159 -9.49 8.57 -16.93
CA LYS A 159 -9.39 7.87 -18.21
C LYS A 159 -9.74 8.84 -19.32
N VAL A 160 -8.79 9.06 -20.21
CA VAL A 160 -8.87 10.10 -21.25
C VAL A 160 -8.73 9.46 -22.63
N ASP A 161 -9.63 9.82 -23.54
CA ASP A 161 -9.57 9.42 -24.95
C ASP A 161 -10.00 10.59 -25.87
N SER A 162 -10.08 10.34 -27.18
CA SER A 162 -10.44 11.36 -28.16
C SER A 162 -11.85 11.94 -27.98
N SER A 163 -12.75 11.24 -27.30
CA SER A 163 -14.14 11.67 -27.08
C SER A 163 -14.28 12.64 -25.90
N ASN A 164 -13.48 12.47 -24.84
CA ASN A 164 -13.62 13.22 -23.58
C ASN A 164 -12.43 14.14 -23.24
N VAL A 165 -11.32 14.10 -24.00
CA VAL A 165 -10.08 14.83 -23.68
C VAL A 165 -10.31 16.32 -23.46
N LYS A 166 -11.16 16.96 -24.28
CA LYS A 166 -11.45 18.41 -24.16
C LYS A 166 -12.20 18.76 -22.88
N GLU A 167 -13.08 17.88 -22.42
CA GLU A 167 -13.81 18.04 -21.17
C GLU A 167 -12.87 17.88 -19.99
N ILE A 168 -12.12 16.79 -19.94
CA ILE A 168 -11.20 16.45 -18.84
C ILE A 168 -10.14 17.55 -18.63
N VAL A 169 -9.50 18.04 -19.71
CA VAL A 169 -8.48 19.10 -19.58
C VAL A 169 -9.03 20.44 -19.10
N ASN A 170 -10.36 20.67 -19.20
CA ASN A 170 -11.00 21.86 -18.64
C ASN A 170 -11.38 21.70 -17.18
N GLN A 171 -11.57 20.46 -16.70
CA GLN A 171 -11.89 20.14 -15.31
C GLN A 171 -10.65 20.04 -14.43
N VAL A 172 -9.51 19.63 -15.00
CA VAL A 172 -8.27 19.43 -14.26
C VAL A 172 -7.45 20.72 -14.20
N GLU A 173 -7.13 21.15 -12.99
CA GLU A 173 -6.23 22.29 -12.75
C GLU A 173 -4.77 21.80 -12.79
N ILE A 174 -4.21 21.73 -14.00
CA ILE A 174 -2.83 21.26 -14.24
C ILE A 174 -1.77 22.17 -13.58
N SER A 175 -2.15 23.44 -13.24
CA SER A 175 -1.25 24.39 -12.62
C SER A 175 -0.92 24.09 -11.15
N ASP A 176 -1.77 23.38 -10.45
CA ASP A 176 -1.68 23.20 -8.99
C ASP A 176 -1.01 21.91 -8.57
N GLU A 177 -1.03 20.89 -9.43
CA GLU A 177 -0.38 19.59 -9.21
C GLU A 177 0.42 19.19 -10.46
N THR A 178 1.50 18.42 -10.24
CA THR A 178 2.25 17.83 -11.34
C THR A 178 1.57 16.55 -11.82
N PHE A 179 1.13 16.51 -13.07
CA PHE A 179 0.49 15.35 -13.68
C PHE A 179 1.42 14.59 -14.61
N ILE A 180 1.15 13.30 -14.73
CA ILE A 180 1.66 12.45 -15.80
C ILE A 180 0.49 11.90 -16.61
N ILE A 181 0.75 11.63 -17.89
CA ILE A 181 -0.14 10.84 -18.72
C ILE A 181 0.56 9.59 -19.19
N GLU A 182 -0.12 8.46 -19.14
CA GLU A 182 0.40 7.18 -19.60
C GLU A 182 -0.63 6.45 -20.46
N LYS A 183 -0.17 5.60 -21.37
CA LYS A 183 -1.06 4.77 -22.18
C LYS A 183 -1.89 3.89 -21.24
N PHE A 184 -3.21 3.85 -21.46
CA PHE A 184 -4.11 2.94 -20.74
C PHE A 184 -3.77 1.48 -21.09
N ILE A 185 -3.58 0.68 -20.09
CA ILE A 185 -3.36 -0.77 -20.21
C ILE A 185 -4.67 -1.47 -19.85
N GLU A 186 -5.22 -2.19 -20.81
CA GLU A 186 -6.40 -3.01 -20.59
C GLU A 186 -6.00 -4.36 -20.00
N GLY A 187 -6.55 -4.70 -18.84
CA GLY A 187 -6.22 -5.93 -18.14
C GLY A 187 -6.80 -5.99 -16.75
N GLU A 188 -6.47 -7.06 -16.05
CA GLU A 188 -6.83 -7.25 -14.65
C GLU A 188 -5.74 -6.74 -13.72
N GLU A 189 -6.15 -6.06 -12.66
CA GLU A 189 -5.22 -5.53 -11.68
C GLU A 189 -5.07 -6.45 -10.47
N PHE A 190 -3.83 -6.64 -10.08
CA PHE A 190 -3.41 -7.40 -8.91
C PHE A 190 -2.40 -6.60 -8.10
N SER A 191 -2.31 -6.89 -6.81
CA SER A 191 -1.13 -6.53 -6.04
C SER A 191 -0.32 -7.76 -5.67
N ILE A 192 0.99 -7.58 -5.64
CA ILE A 192 1.95 -8.63 -5.36
C ILE A 192 2.68 -8.26 -4.08
N GLU A 193 2.55 -9.15 -3.10
CA GLU A 193 3.15 -9.01 -1.79
C GLU A 193 4.41 -9.86 -1.72
N ALA A 194 5.54 -9.23 -1.43
CA ALA A 194 6.79 -9.94 -1.28
C ALA A 194 7.55 -9.50 -0.03
N ILE A 195 8.41 -10.38 0.46
CA ILE A 195 9.41 -10.07 1.48
C ILE A 195 10.77 -10.50 0.94
N SER A 196 11.73 -9.58 0.99
CA SER A 196 13.11 -9.86 0.60
C SER A 196 13.98 -10.08 1.82
N VAL A 197 14.88 -11.04 1.77
CA VAL A 197 15.91 -11.31 2.78
C VAL A 197 17.24 -11.51 2.06
N ASN A 198 18.21 -10.66 2.34
CA ASN A 198 19.54 -10.72 1.72
C ASN A 198 19.50 -10.83 0.17
N SER A 199 18.61 -10.06 -0.46
CA SER A 199 18.35 -10.06 -1.92
C SER A 199 17.69 -11.32 -2.47
N GLN A 200 17.24 -12.24 -1.63
CA GLN A 200 16.35 -13.33 -2.01
C GLN A 200 14.90 -12.82 -1.87
N HIS A 201 14.11 -12.95 -2.94
CA HIS A 201 12.77 -12.37 -3.01
C HIS A 201 11.72 -13.47 -2.86
N HIS A 202 10.98 -13.45 -1.76
CA HIS A 202 9.90 -14.40 -1.47
C HIS A 202 8.55 -13.75 -1.78
N ILE A 203 7.98 -14.06 -2.94
CA ILE A 203 6.64 -13.62 -3.32
C ILE A 203 5.64 -14.50 -2.56
N TYR A 204 4.96 -13.94 -1.57
CA TYR A 204 4.05 -14.70 -0.72
C TYR A 204 2.59 -14.49 -1.07
N GLY A 205 2.23 -13.38 -1.71
CA GLY A 205 0.86 -13.02 -1.97
C GLY A 205 0.62 -12.48 -3.38
N ILE A 206 -0.46 -12.96 -4.00
CA ILE A 206 -1.06 -12.37 -5.20
C ILE A 206 -2.50 -12.06 -4.84
N THR A 207 -2.82 -10.76 -4.79
CA THR A 207 -4.11 -10.23 -4.33
C THR A 207 -4.93 -9.76 -5.52
N LYS A 208 -6.17 -10.22 -5.65
CA LYS A 208 -7.11 -9.66 -6.61
C LYS A 208 -7.66 -8.34 -6.07
N LYS A 209 -7.51 -7.27 -6.83
CA LYS A 209 -8.10 -5.96 -6.51
C LYS A 209 -9.50 -5.88 -7.10
N LEU A 210 -10.48 -5.52 -6.27
CA LEU A 210 -11.83 -5.17 -6.70
C LEU A 210 -11.88 -3.64 -6.82
N LYS A 211 -12.24 -3.15 -8.00
CA LYS A 211 -12.27 -1.71 -8.29
C LYS A 211 -13.61 -1.27 -8.83
N ASN A 212 -13.98 -0.06 -8.50
CA ASN A 212 -15.00 0.67 -9.24
C ASN A 212 -14.42 1.05 -10.60
N LEU A 213 -15.08 0.65 -11.68
CA LEU A 213 -14.57 0.82 -13.04
C LEU A 213 -14.60 2.27 -13.55
N GLU A 214 -15.41 3.13 -12.93
CA GLU A 214 -15.55 4.54 -13.30
C GLU A 214 -14.55 5.43 -12.54
N THR A 215 -14.40 5.19 -11.23
CA THR A 215 -13.58 6.02 -10.35
C THR A 215 -12.18 5.45 -10.10
N PHE A 216 -11.91 4.20 -10.49
CA PHE A 216 -10.70 3.42 -10.17
C PHE A 216 -10.45 3.23 -8.67
N VAL A 217 -11.38 3.62 -7.81
CA VAL A 217 -11.26 3.43 -6.37
C VAL A 217 -11.36 1.95 -6.02
N GLU A 218 -10.52 1.51 -5.11
CA GLU A 218 -10.54 0.14 -4.60
C GLU A 218 -11.72 -0.06 -3.65
N ILE A 219 -12.60 -0.99 -4.01
CA ILE A 219 -13.80 -1.36 -3.26
C ILE A 219 -13.63 -2.69 -2.51
N GLY A 220 -12.49 -3.32 -2.62
CA GLY A 220 -12.16 -4.55 -1.90
C GLY A 220 -10.94 -5.28 -2.43
N HIS A 221 -10.55 -6.33 -1.71
CA HIS A 221 -9.46 -7.24 -2.08
C HIS A 221 -9.89 -8.68 -1.80
N ILE A 222 -9.37 -9.63 -2.58
CA ILE A 222 -9.51 -11.06 -2.31
C ILE A 222 -8.13 -11.71 -2.31
N VAL A 223 -7.82 -12.47 -1.28
CA VAL A 223 -6.56 -13.20 -1.12
C VAL A 223 -6.81 -14.68 -0.81
N PRO A 224 -5.97 -15.57 -1.36
CA PRO A 224 -5.13 -15.34 -2.52
C PRO A 224 -5.97 -15.16 -3.79
N ALA A 225 -5.42 -14.53 -4.82
CA ALA A 225 -6.07 -14.52 -6.13
C ALA A 225 -6.17 -15.92 -6.71
N ASN A 226 -7.31 -16.26 -7.30
CA ASN A 226 -7.53 -17.55 -7.96
C ASN A 226 -7.00 -17.49 -9.41
N ILE A 227 -5.72 -17.78 -9.58
CA ILE A 227 -5.02 -17.79 -10.88
C ILE A 227 -4.38 -19.15 -11.14
N SER A 228 -4.08 -19.44 -12.40
CA SER A 228 -3.40 -20.67 -12.78
C SER A 228 -1.96 -20.73 -12.25
N THR A 229 -1.45 -21.95 -12.08
CA THR A 229 -0.06 -22.16 -11.67
C THR A 229 0.92 -21.51 -12.65
N ASP A 230 0.68 -21.65 -13.95
CA ASP A 230 1.53 -21.07 -15.01
C ASP A 230 1.59 -19.54 -14.88
N LEU A 231 0.44 -18.87 -14.64
CA LEU A 231 0.41 -17.42 -14.45
C LEU A 231 1.13 -17.02 -13.15
N LYS A 232 0.99 -17.82 -12.09
CA LYS A 232 1.72 -17.59 -10.84
C LYS A 232 3.23 -17.64 -11.05
N ASP A 233 3.72 -18.60 -11.83
CA ASP A 233 5.15 -18.75 -12.14
C ASP A 233 5.66 -17.59 -13.00
N ILE A 234 4.87 -17.12 -13.96
CA ILE A 234 5.16 -15.92 -14.76
C ILE A 234 5.30 -14.70 -13.86
N ILE A 235 4.34 -14.48 -12.95
CA ILE A 235 4.35 -13.37 -11.98
C ILE A 235 5.59 -13.48 -11.06
N ASN A 236 5.86 -14.64 -10.49
CA ASN A 236 7.00 -14.85 -9.60
C ASN A 236 8.33 -14.51 -10.29
N ASN A 237 8.51 -14.97 -11.52
CA ASN A 237 9.71 -14.67 -12.32
C ASN A 237 9.82 -13.17 -12.66
N TYR A 238 8.70 -12.55 -13.04
CA TYR A 238 8.64 -11.11 -13.32
C TYR A 238 9.01 -10.29 -12.07
N MET A 239 8.40 -10.61 -10.94
CA MET A 239 8.64 -9.90 -9.68
C MET A 239 10.07 -10.08 -9.16
N GLY A 240 10.62 -11.28 -9.24
CA GLY A 240 12.03 -11.52 -8.88
C GLY A 240 12.99 -10.61 -9.65
N LYS A 241 12.77 -10.46 -10.98
CA LYS A 241 13.55 -9.55 -11.83
C LYS A 241 13.30 -8.07 -11.45
N LEU A 242 12.05 -7.67 -11.24
CA LEU A 242 11.71 -6.29 -10.86
C LEU A 242 12.39 -5.88 -9.55
N LEU A 243 12.27 -6.71 -8.50
CA LEU A 243 12.84 -6.40 -7.20
C LEU A 243 14.38 -6.37 -7.24
N SER A 244 14.99 -7.23 -8.07
CA SER A 244 16.44 -7.20 -8.30
C SER A 244 16.90 -5.93 -9.03
N ILE A 245 16.15 -5.45 -10.05
CA ILE A 245 16.41 -4.20 -10.76
C ILE A 245 16.27 -3.00 -9.81
N LEU A 246 15.27 -3.02 -8.91
CA LEU A 246 15.06 -2.01 -7.88
C LEU A 246 16.03 -2.14 -6.69
N LYS A 247 16.95 -3.11 -6.75
CA LYS A 247 18.00 -3.37 -5.74
C LYS A 247 17.42 -3.57 -4.33
N VAL A 248 16.29 -4.27 -4.24
CA VAL A 248 15.68 -4.61 -2.95
C VAL A 248 16.54 -5.67 -2.26
N THR A 249 16.97 -5.41 -1.03
CA THR A 249 17.79 -6.34 -0.24
C THR A 249 16.99 -6.99 0.88
N ASN A 250 16.26 -6.18 1.65
CA ASN A 250 15.53 -6.62 2.82
C ASN A 250 14.20 -5.87 2.94
N GLY A 251 13.24 -6.47 3.62
CA GLY A 251 11.96 -5.86 3.94
C GLY A 251 10.84 -6.21 2.98
N PRO A 252 9.62 -5.77 3.29
CA PRO A 252 8.43 -6.01 2.48
C PRO A 252 8.36 -5.08 1.28
N THR A 253 7.71 -5.57 0.22
CA THR A 253 7.30 -4.78 -0.93
C THR A 253 5.86 -5.09 -1.30
N HIS A 254 5.15 -4.06 -1.70
CA HIS A 254 3.81 -4.10 -2.28
C HIS A 254 3.88 -3.51 -3.68
N THR A 255 3.58 -4.31 -4.69
CA THR A 255 3.67 -3.90 -6.09
C THR A 255 2.34 -4.11 -6.79
N GLU A 256 1.79 -3.07 -7.38
CA GLU A 256 0.58 -3.15 -8.19
C GLU A 256 0.94 -3.39 -9.65
N ILE A 257 0.27 -4.37 -10.25
CA ILE A 257 0.48 -4.77 -11.64
C ILE A 257 -0.84 -4.90 -12.38
N ILE A 258 -0.79 -4.65 -13.69
CA ILE A 258 -1.87 -5.02 -14.61
C ILE A 258 -1.38 -6.19 -15.46
N ILE A 259 -2.23 -7.21 -15.59
CA ILE A 259 -1.99 -8.37 -16.45
C ILE A 259 -2.99 -8.30 -17.61
N THR A 260 -2.46 -8.17 -18.83
CA THR A 260 -3.26 -8.12 -20.05
C THR A 260 -3.81 -9.50 -20.43
N ASN A 261 -4.77 -9.55 -21.35
CA ASN A 261 -5.31 -10.81 -21.88
C ASN A 261 -4.22 -11.68 -22.54
N ASN A 262 -3.12 -11.06 -23.01
CA ASN A 262 -1.97 -11.78 -23.57
C ASN A 262 -0.93 -12.19 -22.51
N GLN A 263 -1.27 -12.07 -21.22
CA GLN A 263 -0.40 -12.35 -20.07
C GLN A 263 0.85 -11.44 -20.00
N GLU A 264 0.83 -10.27 -20.65
CA GLU A 264 1.86 -9.27 -20.45
C GLU A 264 1.64 -8.58 -19.11
N ILE A 265 2.72 -8.38 -18.35
CA ILE A 265 2.68 -7.74 -17.02
C ILE A 265 3.23 -6.34 -17.11
N HIS A 266 2.47 -5.38 -16.58
CA HIS A 266 2.88 -3.98 -16.47
C HIS A 266 2.79 -3.52 -15.02
N VAL A 267 3.87 -2.88 -14.53
CA VAL A 267 3.89 -2.29 -13.19
C VAL A 267 3.00 -1.04 -13.18
N VAL A 268 2.15 -0.89 -12.18
CA VAL A 268 1.41 0.35 -11.91
C VAL A 268 2.20 1.23 -10.97
N GLU A 269 2.54 0.68 -9.79
CA GLU A 269 3.38 1.31 -8.78
C GLU A 269 4.03 0.25 -7.89
N THR A 270 5.06 0.63 -7.13
CA THR A 270 5.72 -0.24 -6.17
C THR A 270 6.07 0.55 -4.91
N HIS A 271 5.85 -0.07 -3.76
CA HIS A 271 6.06 0.49 -2.44
C HIS A 271 6.95 -0.43 -1.62
N PHE A 272 7.87 0.16 -0.86
CA PHE A 272 8.80 -0.58 0.00
C PHE A 272 8.27 -0.61 1.43
N ARG A 273 7.09 -1.19 1.57
CA ARG A 273 6.31 -1.38 2.78
C ARG A 273 5.27 -2.48 2.58
N LEU A 274 4.61 -2.87 3.66
CA LEU A 274 3.43 -3.73 3.56
C LEU A 274 2.28 -3.06 2.78
N GLY A 275 1.49 -3.87 2.09
CA GLY A 275 0.31 -3.43 1.37
C GLY A 275 -0.71 -2.75 2.28
N GLY A 276 -1.40 -1.72 1.73
CA GLY A 276 -2.53 -1.08 2.38
C GLY A 276 -3.79 -1.94 2.35
N GLY A 277 -4.93 -1.37 2.82
CA GLY A 277 -6.22 -2.05 2.75
C GLY A 277 -6.26 -3.39 3.49
N MET A 278 -5.47 -3.54 4.55
CA MET A 278 -5.38 -4.74 5.39
C MET A 278 -4.90 -6.02 4.67
N ILE A 279 -4.26 -5.90 3.51
CA ILE A 279 -3.81 -7.07 2.73
C ILE A 279 -2.93 -8.01 3.55
N SER A 280 -1.97 -7.46 4.33
CA SER A 280 -1.08 -8.27 5.16
C SER A 280 -1.81 -8.99 6.29
N GLU A 281 -2.84 -8.38 6.85
CA GLU A 281 -3.74 -8.96 7.84
C GLU A 281 -4.58 -10.09 7.24
N LEU A 282 -5.08 -9.91 6.01
CA LEU A 282 -5.80 -10.97 5.30
C LEU A 282 -4.89 -12.19 5.11
N TYR A 283 -3.65 -12.00 4.62
CA TYR A 283 -2.69 -13.11 4.49
C TYR A 283 -2.30 -13.73 5.82
N ARG A 284 -2.17 -12.95 6.90
CA ARG A 284 -1.95 -13.48 8.25
C ARG A 284 -3.07 -14.43 8.69
N ASN A 285 -4.33 -14.11 8.36
CA ASN A 285 -5.48 -14.92 8.76
C ASN A 285 -5.54 -16.29 8.07
N ILE A 286 -4.96 -16.42 6.89
CA ILE A 286 -4.91 -17.69 6.15
C ILE A 286 -3.54 -18.39 6.22
N SER A 287 -2.54 -17.79 6.82
CA SER A 287 -1.21 -18.36 6.95
C SER A 287 -1.16 -19.46 8.01
N ILE A 288 -0.48 -20.56 7.70
CA ILE A 288 -0.37 -21.72 8.58
C ILE A 288 0.94 -21.70 9.38
N ASN A 289 2.06 -21.31 8.75
CA ASN A 289 3.40 -21.44 9.35
C ASN A 289 4.00 -20.10 9.80
N HIS A 290 3.91 -19.04 9.01
CA HIS A 290 4.56 -17.78 9.29
C HIS A 290 3.58 -16.61 9.29
N ASN A 291 3.75 -15.67 10.21
CA ASN A 291 3.05 -14.40 10.17
C ASN A 291 3.76 -13.44 9.22
N PRO A 292 3.16 -13.02 8.07
CA PRO A 292 3.81 -12.15 7.11
C PRO A 292 4.28 -10.82 7.72
N ILE A 293 3.54 -10.27 8.68
CA ILE A 293 3.88 -9.01 9.37
C ILE A 293 5.14 -9.21 10.24
N GLU A 294 5.25 -10.36 10.92
CA GLU A 294 6.42 -10.68 11.74
C GLU A 294 7.67 -10.89 10.86
N ILE A 295 7.56 -11.66 9.78
CA ILE A 295 8.67 -11.87 8.84
C ILE A 295 9.10 -10.54 8.20
N ALA A 296 8.15 -9.68 7.82
CA ALA A 296 8.44 -8.34 7.29
C ALA A 296 9.20 -7.47 8.31
N ALA A 297 8.79 -7.51 9.59
CA ALA A 297 9.46 -6.80 10.67
C ALA A 297 10.91 -7.26 10.85
N LEU A 298 11.12 -8.57 10.94
CA LEU A 298 12.44 -9.16 11.15
C LEU A 298 13.36 -8.96 9.94
N SER A 299 12.83 -9.08 8.73
CA SER A 299 13.57 -8.79 7.50
C SER A 299 13.98 -7.31 7.43
N SER A 300 13.04 -6.38 7.67
CA SER A 300 13.35 -4.93 7.67
C SER A 300 14.39 -4.57 8.74
N ALA A 301 14.37 -5.27 9.86
CA ALA A 301 15.37 -5.12 10.93
C ALA A 301 16.71 -5.80 10.63
N GLN A 302 16.83 -6.51 9.50
CA GLN A 302 17.99 -7.33 9.13
C GLN A 302 18.35 -8.35 10.24
N LEU A 303 17.30 -8.99 10.79
CA LEU A 303 17.40 -10.01 11.84
C LEU A 303 17.14 -11.43 11.32
N LEU A 304 16.84 -11.56 10.01
CA LEU A 304 16.70 -12.84 9.33
C LEU A 304 17.87 -13.06 8.39
N ASN A 305 18.36 -14.32 8.37
CA ASN A 305 19.30 -14.77 7.33
C ASN A 305 18.56 -15.43 6.17
N ASP A 306 17.50 -16.14 6.47
CA ASP A 306 16.60 -16.82 5.54
C ASP A 306 15.33 -17.24 6.29
N PHE A 307 14.30 -17.69 5.57
CA PHE A 307 13.10 -18.32 6.14
C PHE A 307 12.47 -19.29 5.12
N ASP A 308 11.74 -20.28 5.61
CA ASP A 308 10.97 -21.18 4.75
C ASP A 308 9.83 -20.42 4.07
N HIS A 309 9.40 -20.92 2.90
CA HIS A 309 8.29 -20.33 2.17
C HIS A 309 6.98 -20.33 3.00
N PHE A 310 6.11 -19.37 2.72
CA PHE A 310 4.78 -19.31 3.34
C PHE A 310 3.89 -20.46 2.88
N VAL A 311 3.15 -21.01 3.83
CA VAL A 311 2.12 -22.02 3.59
C VAL A 311 0.78 -21.42 4.01
N PHE A 312 -0.19 -21.43 3.09
CA PHE A 312 -1.52 -20.89 3.33
C PHE A 312 -2.58 -21.99 3.35
N SER A 313 -3.67 -21.76 4.06
CA SER A 313 -4.85 -22.62 4.03
C SER A 313 -5.50 -22.57 2.65
N SER A 314 -6.42 -23.51 2.38
CA SER A 314 -7.19 -23.56 1.13
C SER A 314 -8.32 -22.54 1.07
N LYS A 315 -8.52 -21.72 2.11
CA LYS A 315 -9.57 -20.71 2.17
C LYS A 315 -9.16 -19.45 1.40
N PHE A 316 -10.15 -18.82 0.80
CA PHE A 316 -10.08 -17.45 0.32
C PHE A 316 -10.64 -16.51 1.40
N ILE A 317 -10.13 -15.29 1.43
CA ILE A 317 -10.58 -14.24 2.34
C ILE A 317 -10.70 -12.92 1.57
N ALA A 318 -11.81 -12.25 1.73
CA ALA A 318 -12.08 -10.96 1.12
C ALA A 318 -12.26 -9.88 2.18
N ILE A 319 -11.82 -8.67 1.86
CA ILE A 319 -12.26 -7.44 2.50
C ILE A 319 -13.07 -6.65 1.49
N TYR A 320 -14.23 -6.16 1.90
CA TYR A 320 -15.11 -5.30 1.12
C TYR A 320 -15.22 -3.95 1.83
N PHE A 321 -14.98 -2.87 1.08
CA PHE A 321 -15.13 -1.52 1.59
C PHE A 321 -16.49 -0.96 1.20
N GLU A 322 -17.20 -0.39 2.18
CA GLU A 322 -18.39 0.40 1.95
C GLU A 322 -18.00 1.85 1.69
N GLU A 323 -18.57 2.45 0.66
CA GLU A 323 -18.27 3.80 0.21
C GLU A 323 -19.44 4.75 0.50
N PHE A 324 -19.17 6.05 0.60
CA PHE A 324 -20.20 7.07 0.68
C PHE A 324 -20.97 7.17 -0.64
N GLU A 325 -22.29 6.99 -0.58
CA GLU A 325 -23.22 7.25 -1.69
C GLU A 325 -23.88 8.64 -1.57
N GLY A 326 -24.24 9.08 -0.35
CA GLY A 326 -24.83 10.40 -0.05
C GLY A 326 -23.82 11.43 0.43
N GLU A 327 -24.30 12.59 0.86
CA GLU A 327 -23.47 13.72 1.28
C GLU A 327 -23.16 13.70 2.80
N VAL A 328 -24.18 13.45 3.63
CA VAL A 328 -24.09 13.48 5.10
C VAL A 328 -24.73 12.21 5.67
N ILE A 329 -24.02 11.53 6.57
CA ILE A 329 -24.55 10.36 7.26
C ILE A 329 -25.55 10.79 8.32
N LYS A 330 -26.79 10.32 8.20
CA LYS A 330 -27.82 10.47 9.24
C LYS A 330 -27.64 9.42 10.32
N THR A 331 -27.53 8.15 9.93
CA THR A 331 -27.20 7.03 10.83
C THR A 331 -26.32 6.01 10.12
N VAL A 332 -25.47 5.34 10.87
CA VAL A 332 -24.69 4.20 10.42
C VAL A 332 -24.58 3.18 11.55
N THR A 333 -24.93 1.93 11.27
CA THR A 333 -24.93 0.83 12.25
C THR A 333 -24.44 -0.48 11.63
N LEU A 334 -23.96 -1.38 12.49
CA LEU A 334 -23.70 -2.78 12.13
C LEU A 334 -24.91 -3.61 12.50
N ASP A 335 -25.27 -4.59 11.66
CA ASP A 335 -26.24 -5.64 12.03
C ASP A 335 -25.50 -6.72 12.83
N ASP A 336 -25.38 -6.50 14.14
CA ASP A 336 -24.69 -7.44 15.05
C ASP A 336 -25.38 -8.82 15.02
N HIS A 337 -26.71 -8.90 14.86
CA HIS A 337 -27.43 -10.16 14.80
C HIS A 337 -27.06 -10.97 13.54
N TYR A 338 -26.95 -10.31 12.38
CA TYR A 338 -26.49 -10.96 11.17
C TYR A 338 -25.04 -11.43 11.31
N ILE A 339 -24.17 -10.57 11.79
CA ILE A 339 -22.73 -10.83 11.93
C ILE A 339 -22.47 -12.02 12.87
N GLU A 340 -23.12 -12.07 14.04
CA GLU A 340 -22.95 -13.14 15.02
C GLU A 340 -23.47 -14.52 14.53
N ASN A 341 -24.43 -14.54 13.60
CA ASN A 341 -24.98 -15.77 13.04
C ASN A 341 -24.28 -16.25 11.75
N HIS A 342 -23.24 -15.54 11.29
CA HIS A 342 -22.48 -15.87 10.08
C HIS A 342 -20.99 -16.02 10.38
N GLU A 343 -20.57 -17.24 10.72
CA GLU A 343 -19.16 -17.57 11.07
C GLU A 343 -18.16 -17.25 9.95
N ASP A 344 -18.61 -17.07 8.71
CA ASP A 344 -17.82 -16.66 7.56
C ASP A 344 -17.51 -15.15 7.56
N ILE A 345 -18.22 -14.34 8.37
CA ILE A 345 -17.89 -12.94 8.64
C ILE A 345 -16.92 -12.89 9.81
N ILE A 346 -15.67 -12.54 9.57
CA ILE A 346 -14.61 -12.62 10.59
C ILE A 346 -14.24 -11.27 11.22
N ALA A 347 -14.58 -10.17 10.57
CA ALA A 347 -14.42 -8.83 11.13
C ALA A 347 -15.28 -7.81 10.40
N THR A 348 -15.69 -6.78 11.13
CA THR A 348 -16.38 -5.59 10.62
C THR A 348 -15.90 -4.38 11.37
N GLU A 349 -15.81 -3.22 10.70
CA GLU A 349 -15.43 -1.96 11.33
C GLU A 349 -16.09 -0.79 10.62
N LEU A 350 -16.60 0.16 11.38
CA LEU A 350 -17.08 1.46 10.89
C LEU A 350 -16.00 2.54 11.12
N TYR A 351 -15.72 3.34 10.11
CA TYR A 351 -14.75 4.44 10.15
C TYR A 351 -15.39 5.80 10.43
N VAL A 352 -16.72 5.85 10.36
CA VAL A 352 -17.53 7.07 10.39
C VAL A 352 -18.68 6.94 11.37
N LYS A 353 -19.33 8.06 11.68
CA LYS A 353 -20.47 8.18 12.57
C LYS A 353 -21.51 9.15 12.00
N ALA A 354 -22.68 9.23 12.62
CA ALA A 354 -23.71 10.21 12.30
C ALA A 354 -23.14 11.65 12.30
N GLY A 355 -23.49 12.43 11.30
CA GLY A 355 -23.02 13.79 11.05
C GLY A 355 -21.70 13.90 10.25
N ASP A 356 -21.02 12.76 9.97
CA ASP A 356 -19.84 12.80 9.11
C ASP A 356 -20.26 13.04 7.64
N LYS A 357 -19.42 13.80 6.94
CA LYS A 357 -19.67 14.24 5.57
C LYS A 357 -18.83 13.45 4.59
N ARG A 358 -19.36 13.30 3.36
CA ARG A 358 -18.61 12.76 2.23
C ARG A 358 -17.30 13.54 2.06
N ARG A 359 -16.22 12.81 1.84
CA ARG A 359 -14.90 13.36 1.53
C ARG A 359 -14.67 13.32 0.01
N GLU A 360 -13.54 13.83 -0.44
CA GLU A 360 -13.12 13.69 -1.84
C GLU A 360 -13.06 12.22 -2.26
N ILE A 361 -13.33 11.96 -3.55
CA ILE A 361 -13.29 10.63 -4.13
C ILE A 361 -11.91 10.00 -3.90
N GLY A 362 -11.89 8.77 -3.42
CA GLY A 362 -10.68 8.03 -3.10
C GLY A 362 -10.86 7.10 -1.91
N SER A 363 -9.82 6.39 -1.54
CA SER A 363 -9.84 5.43 -0.42
C SER A 363 -10.16 6.08 0.95
N SER A 364 -10.07 7.40 1.07
CA SER A 364 -10.49 8.14 2.27
C SER A 364 -12.01 8.29 2.42
N ASN A 365 -12.77 7.94 1.38
CA ASN A 365 -14.24 8.05 1.33
C ASN A 365 -14.95 6.75 1.76
N ARG A 366 -14.30 5.93 2.57
CA ARG A 366 -14.85 4.66 3.05
C ARG A 366 -15.64 4.87 4.33
N ILE A 367 -16.83 4.24 4.41
CA ILE A 367 -17.69 4.20 5.59
C ILE A 367 -17.21 3.16 6.57
N GLY A 368 -16.79 1.99 6.07
CA GLY A 368 -16.35 0.87 6.87
C GLY A 368 -15.88 -0.29 5.99
N HIS A 369 -15.70 -1.44 6.63
CA HIS A 369 -15.37 -2.68 5.92
C HIS A 369 -16.01 -3.90 6.56
N VAL A 370 -16.12 -4.96 5.75
CA VAL A 370 -16.47 -6.31 6.16
C VAL A 370 -15.41 -7.27 5.65
N ILE A 371 -14.92 -8.16 6.50
CA ILE A 371 -14.00 -9.25 6.13
C ILE A 371 -14.76 -10.57 6.17
N LYS A 372 -14.76 -11.28 5.04
CA LYS A 372 -15.46 -12.55 4.85
C LYS A 372 -14.52 -13.64 4.33
N THR A 373 -14.72 -14.88 4.79
CA THR A 373 -14.04 -16.06 4.26
C THR A 373 -14.98 -16.94 3.44
N SER A 374 -14.42 -17.65 2.45
CA SER A 374 -15.14 -18.72 1.73
C SER A 374 -14.16 -19.76 1.18
N ASN A 375 -14.66 -20.96 0.92
CA ASN A 375 -13.96 -21.97 0.12
C ASN A 375 -14.24 -21.79 -1.39
N ASP A 376 -15.24 -21.00 -1.76
CA ASP A 376 -15.58 -20.66 -3.13
C ASP A 376 -15.16 -19.22 -3.47
N TYR A 377 -14.19 -19.09 -4.35
CA TYR A 377 -13.71 -17.80 -4.82
C TYR A 377 -14.78 -16.96 -5.52
N ASN A 378 -15.67 -17.62 -6.30
CA ASN A 378 -16.69 -16.92 -7.07
C ASN A 378 -17.78 -16.33 -6.15
N GLU A 379 -18.04 -16.99 -5.00
CA GLU A 379 -18.90 -16.43 -3.96
C GLU A 379 -18.36 -15.09 -3.46
N LEU A 380 -17.03 -14.98 -3.25
CA LEU A 380 -16.43 -13.73 -2.81
C LEU A 380 -16.44 -12.66 -3.91
N ILE A 381 -16.23 -13.03 -5.18
CA ILE A 381 -16.29 -12.07 -6.30
C ILE A 381 -17.70 -11.46 -6.42
N SER A 382 -18.75 -12.28 -6.38
CA SER A 382 -20.14 -11.85 -6.64
C SER A 382 -20.89 -11.39 -5.39
N GLY A 383 -20.39 -11.73 -4.21
CA GLY A 383 -21.11 -11.54 -2.93
C GLY A 383 -20.91 -10.20 -2.25
N ARG A 384 -20.11 -9.27 -2.80
CA ARG A 384 -19.73 -8.01 -2.13
C ARG A 384 -20.95 -7.20 -1.67
N GLU A 385 -21.84 -6.82 -2.60
CA GLU A 385 -23.01 -5.99 -2.30
C GLU A 385 -23.94 -6.65 -1.28
N LYS A 386 -24.24 -7.93 -1.49
CA LYS A 386 -25.07 -8.69 -0.55
C LYS A 386 -24.44 -8.70 0.86
N THR A 387 -23.14 -8.92 0.97
CA THR A 387 -22.43 -8.98 2.24
C THR A 387 -22.45 -7.61 2.94
N LEU A 388 -22.12 -6.54 2.22
CA LEU A 388 -22.15 -5.19 2.77
C LEU A 388 -23.54 -4.78 3.25
N ASN A 389 -24.55 -4.94 2.42
CA ASN A 389 -25.96 -4.61 2.75
C ASN A 389 -26.54 -5.44 3.90
N SER A 390 -25.98 -6.63 4.15
CA SER A 390 -26.38 -7.47 5.28
C SER A 390 -25.67 -7.12 6.59
N CYS A 391 -24.51 -6.49 6.52
CA CYS A 391 -23.69 -6.18 7.69
C CYS A 391 -23.74 -4.69 8.10
N ILE A 392 -23.92 -3.78 7.14
CA ILE A 392 -23.84 -2.33 7.36
C ILE A 392 -25.13 -1.68 6.87
N GLU A 393 -25.80 -0.94 7.74
CA GLU A 393 -26.95 -0.11 7.41
C GLU A 393 -26.53 1.37 7.45
N VAL A 394 -26.76 2.09 6.34
CA VAL A 394 -26.45 3.51 6.22
C VAL A 394 -27.67 4.29 5.77
N LEU A 395 -28.01 5.35 6.49
CA LEU A 395 -29.02 6.31 6.07
C LEU A 395 -28.38 7.69 5.92
N TYR A 396 -28.71 8.37 4.86
CA TYR A 396 -28.24 9.73 4.56
C TYR A 396 -29.31 10.78 4.87
N GLU A 397 -28.89 12.05 5.06
CA GLU A 397 -29.81 13.19 5.23
C GLU A 397 -30.47 13.57 3.90
#